data_0e8b0b1dc725c33da63336005cd52566
#
_entry.id   0e8b0b1dc725c33da63336005cd52566
#
_cell.length_a   1.000
_cell.length_b   1.000
_cell.length_c   1.000
_cell.angle_alpha   90.00
_cell.angle_beta   90.00
_cell.angle_gamma   90.00
#
_symmetry.space_group_name_H-M   'P 1'
#
loop_
_entity.id
_entity.type
_entity.pdbx_description
1 polymer ?
#
loop_
_entity_poly.entity_id
_entity_poly.type
_entity_poly.pdbx_seq_one_letter_code
_entity_poly.pdbx_strand_id
1 'polypeptide(L)' 'SRRLDNQPVFADSDMEDLLDKAMNQNFVPVLDDQKNFIGIVTRKDIIKYLSSQLKKKEKEAKA' A
#
# COMPACT_ATOMS: atom_id res chain seq x y z
N SER A 1 -18.33 0.92 -13.53
CA SER A 1 -17.83 0.58 -13.50
C SER A 1 -17.05 -0.12 -13.36
N ARG A 2 -16.76 -0.38 -13.59
CA ARG A 2 -16.12 -0.92 -13.58
C ARG A 2 -15.08 -0.81 -13.63
N ARG A 3 -14.69 -0.75 -13.19
CA ARG A 3 -13.86 -0.58 -13.40
C ARG A 3 -12.84 -1.26 -13.23
N LEU A 4 -12.37 -1.53 -13.89
CA LEU A 4 -11.19 -2.28 -14.16
C LEU A 4 -9.94 -1.45 -14.05
N ASP A 5 -10.12 -0.18 -13.87
CA ASP A 5 -9.01 0.73 -13.72
C ASP A 5 -8.43 0.63 -12.32
N ASN A 6 -7.14 0.39 -12.24
CA ASN A 6 -6.46 0.39 -10.96
C ASN A 6 -5.97 1.80 -10.70
N GLN A 7 -6.53 2.42 -9.67
CA GLN A 7 -6.20 3.78 -9.30
C GLN A 7 -4.79 3.86 -8.72
N PRO A 8 -3.99 4.79 -9.17
CA PRO A 8 -2.63 4.93 -8.62
C PRO A 8 -2.61 5.70 -7.32
N VAL A 9 -1.52 5.55 -6.58
CA VAL A 9 -1.23 6.42 -5.45
C VAL A 9 0.10 7.09 -5.72
N PHE A 10 0.34 8.19 -5.04
CA PHE A 10 1.60 8.89 -5.14
C PHE A 10 2.50 8.48 -4.00
N ALA A 11 3.80 8.63 -4.20
CA ALA A 11 4.75 8.20 -3.20
C ALA A 11 4.53 8.87 -1.85
N ASP A 12 3.95 10.07 -1.85
CA ASP A 12 3.67 10.80 -0.62
C ASP A 12 2.23 10.66 -0.15
N SER A 13 1.47 9.73 -0.73
CA SER A 13 0.08 9.50 -0.30
C SER A 13 0.03 8.89 1.10
N ASP A 14 -1.11 9.11 1.74
CA ASP A 14 -1.35 8.53 3.06
C ASP A 14 -1.45 7.01 2.98
N MET A 15 -1.04 6.36 4.06
CA MET A 15 -1.17 4.92 4.14
C MET A 15 -2.63 4.49 4.04
N GLU A 16 -3.55 5.28 4.56
CA GLU A 16 -4.97 4.97 4.47
C GLU A 16 -5.45 4.89 3.03
N ASP A 17 -4.97 5.83 2.22
CA ASP A 17 -5.34 5.84 0.81
C ASP A 17 -4.81 4.61 0.10
N LEU A 18 -3.58 4.24 0.41
CA LEU A 18 -2.96 3.05 -0.17
C LEU A 18 -3.73 1.79 0.23
N LEU A 19 -4.07 1.67 1.52
CA LEU A 19 -4.79 0.50 2.01
C LEU A 19 -6.17 0.40 1.39
N ASP A 20 -6.86 1.52 1.27
CA ASP A 20 -8.19 1.53 0.68
C ASP A 20 -8.13 1.03 -0.76
N LYS A 21 -7.17 1.52 -1.53
CA LYS A 21 -7.03 1.09 -2.91
C LYS A 21 -6.61 -0.37 -3.01
N ALA A 22 -5.71 -0.81 -2.14
CA ALA A 22 -5.25 -2.19 -2.16
C ALA A 22 -6.36 -3.17 -1.83
N MET A 23 -7.32 -2.75 -1.03
CA MET A 23 -8.45 -3.61 -0.70
C MET A 23 -9.44 -3.74 -1.86
N ASN A 24 -9.47 -2.77 -2.73
CA ASN A 24 -10.43 -2.73 -3.82
C ASN A 24 -9.80 -3.08 -5.17
N GLN A 25 -8.50 -3.20 -5.22
CA GLN A 25 -7.78 -3.46 -6.46
C GLN A 25 -6.82 -4.62 -6.26
N ASN A 26 -6.44 -5.28 -7.35
CA ASN A 26 -5.47 -6.36 -7.27
C ASN A 26 -4.06 -5.84 -7.01
N PHE A 27 -3.78 -4.67 -7.54
CA PHE A 27 -2.51 -4.02 -7.30
C PHE A 27 -2.72 -2.51 -7.37
N VAL A 28 -1.78 -1.77 -6.83
CA VAL A 28 -1.85 -0.31 -6.81
C VAL A 28 -0.58 0.24 -7.44
N PRO A 29 -0.69 0.91 -8.59
CA PRO A 29 0.49 1.56 -9.18
C PRO A 29 0.94 2.72 -8.30
N VAL A 30 2.25 2.90 -8.16
CA VAL A 30 2.80 3.98 -7.37
C VAL A 30 3.54 4.93 -8.29
N LEU A 31 3.22 6.20 -8.18
CA LEU A 31 3.83 7.25 -8.99
C LEU A 31 4.58 8.21 -8.07
N ASP A 32 5.60 8.85 -8.64
CA ASP A 32 6.30 9.89 -7.89
C ASP A 32 5.56 11.23 -8.05
N ASP A 33 6.14 12.29 -7.51
CA ASP A 33 5.47 13.59 -7.53
C ASP A 33 5.43 14.21 -8.93
N GLN A 34 6.14 13.63 -9.87
CA GLN A 34 6.10 14.07 -11.26
C GLN A 34 5.26 13.13 -12.11
N LYS A 35 4.54 12.21 -11.45
CA LYS A 35 3.65 11.25 -12.09
C LYS A 35 4.38 10.19 -12.89
N ASN A 36 5.64 9.95 -12.57
CA ASN A 36 6.39 8.86 -13.18
C ASN A 36 6.12 7.58 -12.41
N PHE A 37 5.91 6.50 -13.15
CA PHE A 37 5.68 5.19 -12.56
C PHE A 37 6.95 4.71 -11.85
N ILE A 38 6.84 4.33 -10.59
CA ILE A 38 7.99 3.81 -9.85
C ILE A 38 7.80 2.39 -9.35
N GLY A 39 6.59 1.86 -9.37
CA GLY A 39 6.41 0.48 -8.99
C GLY A 39 4.96 0.17 -8.72
N ILE A 40 4.73 -1.05 -8.26
CA ILE A 40 3.38 -1.46 -7.87
C ILE A 40 3.43 -2.03 -6.46
N VAL A 41 2.30 -1.93 -5.78
CA VAL A 41 2.12 -2.54 -4.46
C VAL A 41 0.94 -3.49 -4.58
N THR A 42 1.12 -4.71 -4.11
CA THR A 42 0.06 -5.70 -4.14
C THR A 42 -0.53 -5.86 -2.74
N ARG A 43 -1.68 -6.53 -2.68
CA ARG A 43 -2.30 -6.85 -1.42
C ARG A 43 -1.34 -7.66 -0.52
N LYS A 44 -0.61 -8.55 -1.14
CA LYS A 44 0.37 -9.36 -0.43
C LYS A 44 1.47 -8.51 0.20
N ASP A 45 1.92 -7.50 -0.53
CA ASP A 45 2.92 -6.57 -0.01
C ASP A 45 2.41 -5.83 1.21
N ILE A 46 1.15 -5.41 1.16
CA ILE A 46 0.52 -4.72 2.29
C ILE A 46 0.46 -5.64 3.50
N ILE A 47 0.05 -6.88 3.28
CA ILE A 47 -0.06 -7.84 4.38
C ILE A 47 1.30 -8.07 5.03
N LYS A 48 2.34 -8.20 4.22
CA LYS A 48 3.69 -8.37 4.74
C LYS A 48 4.12 -7.17 5.58
N TYR A 49 3.82 -5.99 5.10
CA TYR A 49 4.18 -4.78 5.83
C TYR A 49 3.48 -4.73 7.18
N LEU A 50 2.17 -4.98 7.18
CA LEU A 50 1.39 -4.93 8.41
C LEU A 50 1.85 -5.99 9.40
N SER A 51 2.15 -7.18 8.91
CA SER A 51 2.66 -8.24 9.78
C SER A 51 3.97 -7.83 10.43
N SER A 52 4.84 -7.19 9.67
CA SER A 52 6.11 -6.72 10.18
C SER A 52 5.90 -5.67 11.28
N GLN A 53 4.95 -4.77 11.08
CA GLN A 53 4.67 -3.73 12.07
C GLN A 53 4.12 -4.33 13.36
N LEU A 54 3.26 -5.34 13.24
CA LEU A 54 2.72 -6.00 14.41
C LEU A 54 3.80 -6.71 15.22
N LYS A 55 4.72 -7.36 14.54
CA LYS A 55 5.81 -8.03 15.22
C LYS A 55 6.70 -7.04 15.95
N LYS A 56 6.95 -5.89 15.36
CA LYS A 56 7.72 -4.86 16.02
C LYS A 56 7.04 -4.39 17.30
N LYS A 57 5.73 -4.19 17.25
CA LYS A 57 4.99 -3.74 18.40
C LYS A 57 5.01 -4.78 19.52
N GLU A 58 4.92 -6.05 19.16
CA GLU A 58 5.00 -7.11 20.15
C GLU A 58 6.32 -7.10 20.88
N LYS A 59 7.41 -6.90 20.15
CA LYS A 59 8.73 -6.85 20.75
C LYS A 59 8.85 -5.67 21.69
N GLU A 60 8.32 -4.52 21.29
CA GLU A 60 8.38 -3.34 22.11
C GLU A 60 7.54 -3.51 23.39
N ALA A 61 6.40 -4.17 23.25
CA ALA A 61 5.54 -4.39 24.41
C ALA A 61 6.19 -5.31 25.43
N LYS A 62 7.01 -6.23 24.98
CA LYS A 62 7.69 -7.14 25.87
C LYS A 62 8.87 -6.53 26.56
N ALA A 63 9.40 -5.51 25.98
CA ALA A 63 10.54 -4.82 26.59
C ALA A 63 10.09 -4.09 27.84
#